data_6541b3bea09ba22d9af060cbecf87e5c
#
_entry.id   6541b3bea09ba22d9af060cbecf87e5c
#
_cell.length_a   1.000
_cell.length_b   1.000
_cell.length_c   1.000
_cell.angle_alpha   90.00
_cell.angle_beta   90.00
_cell.angle_gamma   90.00
#
_symmetry.space_group_name_H-M   'P 1'
#
loop_
_entity.id
_entity.type
_entity.pdbx_description
1 polymer ?
#
loop_
_entity_poly.entity_id
_entity_poly.type
_entity_poly.pdbx_seq_one_letter_code
_entity_poly.pdbx_strand_id
1 'polypeptide(L)'
;MTTLKAYRIFNENGKVAGRFTDMKLEELDAGDVVIKVAYSSVNFKDALAATGAGKIIRRFPCVGGVDLSGTVVESADARFRKGDAVIATSYDIGVAHDGGYAEYARIPAGWVVPMPKGLDLFEAMALGTAGYTAALAVERMEHEGLKPANGPVIVTGATGGVGSIAVDILSACGYRVAALTGKEAESDYLKRIGAAEVMLRSSLDLSRIKPLDKAAWAGAVDNLGGDVLSWIASTMQVGGTLASIGLAASHTFNTTVMPFILRGVSLLGVDSVNTPMALREKVWRRLGSDLKPRRLQSIATTVNFADLPGVFEKLMKAQVRGRTVVKIA
;
A
#
# COMPACT_ATOMS: atom_id res chain seq x y z
N MET A 1 28.19 -21.15 6.95
CA MET A 1 26.80 -20.78 7.37
C MET A 1 26.70 -19.27 7.26
N THR A 2 25.74 -18.76 6.48
CA THR A 2 25.54 -17.30 6.32
C THR A 2 24.77 -16.76 7.49
N THR A 3 25.42 -15.89 8.29
CA THR A 3 24.74 -15.12 9.35
C THR A 3 24.18 -13.86 8.72
N LEU A 4 22.96 -13.49 9.12
CA LEU A 4 22.24 -12.31 8.62
C LEU A 4 21.62 -11.54 9.79
N LYS A 5 21.49 -10.23 9.62
CA LYS A 5 20.75 -9.36 10.54
C LYS A 5 19.28 -9.31 10.13
N ALA A 6 18.39 -9.44 11.13
CA ALA A 6 16.95 -9.37 10.94
C ALA A 6 16.27 -8.55 12.04
N TYR A 7 15.16 -7.89 11.72
CA TYR A 7 14.26 -7.29 12.70
C TYR A 7 13.10 -8.22 12.95
N ARG A 8 13.13 -8.89 14.10
CA ARG A 8 12.16 -9.93 14.47
C ARG A 8 11.18 -9.43 15.52
N ILE A 9 9.95 -9.87 15.38
CA ILE A 9 8.84 -9.54 16.30
C ILE A 9 8.58 -10.74 17.17
N PHE A 10 8.57 -10.51 18.48
CA PHE A 10 8.40 -11.51 19.52
C PHE A 10 7.13 -11.28 20.31
N ASN A 11 6.59 -12.33 20.89
CA ASN A 11 5.56 -12.27 21.92
C ASN A 11 6.12 -12.90 23.19
N GLU A 12 6.47 -12.08 24.16
CA GLU A 12 7.02 -12.50 25.44
C GLU A 12 5.99 -12.22 26.54
N ASN A 13 5.38 -13.26 27.05
CA ASN A 13 4.34 -13.17 28.09
C ASN A 13 3.16 -12.25 27.73
N GLY A 14 2.73 -12.28 26.48
CA GLY A 14 1.64 -11.44 25.98
C GLY A 14 2.06 -10.03 25.55
N LYS A 15 3.32 -9.65 25.75
CA LYS A 15 3.86 -8.37 25.27
C LYS A 15 4.57 -8.57 23.93
N VAL A 16 4.03 -7.91 22.90
CA VAL A 16 4.62 -7.93 21.55
C VAL A 16 5.62 -6.80 21.41
N ALA A 17 6.84 -7.13 20.95
CA ALA A 17 7.89 -6.16 20.67
C ALA A 17 8.82 -6.68 19.57
N GLY A 18 9.31 -5.74 18.73
CA GLY A 18 10.31 -6.02 17.71
C GLY A 18 11.71 -5.61 18.15
N ARG A 19 12.73 -6.38 17.73
CA ARG A 19 14.14 -6.08 17.92
C ARG A 19 15.04 -6.68 16.86
N PHE A 20 16.21 -6.11 16.68
CA PHE A 20 17.24 -6.69 15.83
C PHE A 20 17.85 -7.93 16.48
N THR A 21 18.06 -8.96 15.64
CA THR A 21 18.73 -10.20 16.01
C THR A 21 19.62 -10.67 14.89
N ASP A 22 20.70 -11.35 15.23
CA ASP A 22 21.45 -12.15 14.26
C ASP A 22 20.79 -13.52 14.18
N MET A 23 20.73 -14.08 12.97
CA MET A 23 20.20 -15.42 12.73
C MET A 23 20.92 -16.07 11.54
N LYS A 24 20.74 -17.37 11.37
CA LYS A 24 21.28 -18.09 10.20
C LYS A 24 20.23 -18.15 9.09
N LEU A 25 20.69 -18.26 7.86
CA LEU A 25 19.80 -18.37 6.68
C LEU A 25 18.83 -19.57 6.81
N GLU A 26 19.29 -20.66 7.40
CA GLU A 26 18.54 -21.90 7.61
C GLU A 26 17.41 -21.75 8.66
N GLU A 27 17.47 -20.73 9.50
CA GLU A 27 16.44 -20.43 10.52
C GLU A 27 15.25 -19.65 9.95
N LEU A 28 15.40 -19.08 8.72
CA LEU A 28 14.27 -18.48 8.01
C LEU A 28 13.28 -19.55 7.59
N ASP A 29 12.01 -19.16 7.53
CA ASP A 29 10.95 -20.03 7.01
C ASP A 29 11.29 -20.61 5.64
N ALA A 30 10.75 -21.80 5.37
CA ALA A 30 10.99 -22.48 4.11
C ALA A 30 10.38 -21.70 2.92
N GLY A 31 11.15 -21.61 1.85
CA GLY A 31 10.73 -20.99 0.59
C GLY A 31 11.65 -21.45 -0.54
N ASP A 32 11.12 -21.46 -1.75
CA ASP A 32 11.80 -21.95 -2.95
C ASP A 32 12.85 -20.98 -3.47
N VAL A 33 12.68 -19.68 -3.18
CA VAL A 33 13.54 -18.61 -3.71
C VAL A 33 14.23 -17.90 -2.56
N VAL A 34 15.57 -17.96 -2.56
CA VAL A 34 16.42 -17.23 -1.62
C VAL A 34 16.79 -15.88 -2.27
N ILE A 35 16.42 -14.81 -1.59
CA ILE A 35 16.58 -13.44 -2.10
C ILE A 35 17.53 -12.68 -1.17
N LYS A 36 18.59 -12.08 -1.73
CA LYS A 36 19.35 -11.03 -1.04
C LYS A 36 18.53 -9.75 -1.12
N VAL A 37 18.03 -9.29 0.02
CA VAL A 37 17.15 -8.13 0.10
C VAL A 37 17.97 -6.85 -0.03
N ALA A 38 17.64 -6.02 -1.02
CA ALA A 38 18.22 -4.70 -1.18
C ALA A 38 17.42 -3.63 -0.45
N TYR A 39 16.10 -3.68 -0.64
CA TYR A 39 15.17 -2.74 -0.03
C TYR A 39 13.93 -3.45 0.50
N SER A 40 13.37 -2.87 1.56
CA SER A 40 12.02 -3.12 2.06
C SER A 40 11.25 -1.81 2.11
N SER A 41 10.01 -1.83 2.57
CA SER A 41 9.22 -0.61 2.77
C SER A 41 8.41 -0.68 4.06
N VAL A 42 7.94 0.48 4.55
CA VAL A 42 7.13 0.51 5.76
C VAL A 42 5.68 0.81 5.42
N ASN A 43 4.78 -0.05 5.90
CA ASN A 43 3.34 0.10 5.83
C ASN A 43 2.77 0.25 7.25
N PHE A 44 1.56 0.78 7.38
CA PHE A 44 0.93 0.96 8.69
C PHE A 44 0.78 -0.36 9.45
N LYS A 45 0.50 -1.46 8.74
CA LYS A 45 0.43 -2.80 9.35
C LYS A 45 1.77 -3.27 9.95
N ASP A 46 2.91 -2.88 9.38
CA ASP A 46 4.23 -3.22 9.93
C ASP A 46 4.47 -2.52 11.27
N ALA A 47 4.05 -1.25 11.38
CA ALA A 47 4.13 -0.52 12.65
C ALA A 47 3.20 -1.11 13.71
N LEU A 48 1.96 -1.48 13.34
CA LEU A 48 1.03 -2.19 14.24
C LEU A 48 1.62 -3.53 14.72
N ALA A 49 2.26 -4.27 13.82
CA ALA A 49 2.91 -5.54 14.13
C ALA A 49 4.08 -5.37 15.11
N ALA A 50 4.99 -4.44 14.78
CA ALA A 50 6.23 -4.22 15.54
C ALA A 50 5.98 -3.66 16.95
N THR A 51 4.92 -2.85 17.12
CA THR A 51 4.56 -2.21 18.40
C THR A 51 3.56 -3.00 19.24
N GLY A 52 2.95 -4.05 18.65
CA GLY A 52 1.87 -4.80 19.31
C GLY A 52 0.54 -4.06 19.39
N ALA A 53 0.42 -2.89 18.75
CA ALA A 53 -0.82 -2.09 18.75
C ALA A 53 -1.93 -2.74 17.89
N GLY A 54 -1.60 -3.75 17.08
CA GLY A 54 -2.56 -4.55 16.30
C GLY A 54 -2.19 -6.02 16.27
N LYS A 55 -3.20 -6.90 16.19
CA LYS A 55 -3.02 -8.35 16.07
C LYS A 55 -2.69 -8.73 14.63
N ILE A 56 -1.52 -8.31 14.13
CA ILE A 56 -1.07 -8.54 12.75
C ILE A 56 -0.30 -9.86 12.66
N ILE A 57 0.67 -10.09 13.55
CA ILE A 57 1.52 -11.29 13.54
C ILE A 57 0.71 -12.49 13.99
N ARG A 58 0.73 -13.52 13.16
CA ARG A 58 0.01 -14.80 13.42
C ARG A 58 0.92 -15.91 13.90
N ARG A 59 2.24 -15.76 13.76
CA ARG A 59 3.26 -16.71 14.21
C ARG A 59 4.43 -15.95 14.84
N PHE A 60 4.84 -16.34 16.02
CA PHE A 60 5.97 -15.75 16.73
C PHE A 60 7.09 -16.77 17.00
N PRO A 61 8.36 -16.36 16.96
CA PRO A 61 8.85 -15.08 16.45
C PRO A 61 8.73 -15.04 14.92
N CYS A 62 8.63 -13.84 14.34
CA CYS A 62 8.54 -13.64 12.89
C CYS A 62 9.42 -12.45 12.47
N VAL A 63 10.17 -12.58 11.37
CA VAL A 63 10.82 -11.44 10.74
C VAL A 63 9.72 -10.55 10.13
N GLY A 64 9.67 -9.28 10.54
CA GLY A 64 8.68 -8.33 10.03
C GLY A 64 8.92 -7.91 8.58
N GLY A 65 8.06 -6.99 8.10
CA GLY A 65 8.17 -6.41 6.76
C GLY A 65 7.42 -7.18 5.68
N VAL A 66 6.27 -6.63 5.26
CA VAL A 66 5.38 -7.27 4.27
C VAL A 66 5.81 -7.05 2.82
N ASP A 67 6.88 -6.29 2.61
CA ASP A 67 7.41 -5.91 1.30
C ASP A 67 8.90 -6.16 1.24
N LEU A 68 9.39 -6.65 0.09
CA LEU A 68 10.82 -6.71 -0.22
C LEU A 68 11.07 -6.64 -1.73
N SER A 69 12.22 -6.10 -2.09
CA SER A 69 12.84 -6.23 -3.41
C SER A 69 14.30 -6.61 -3.25
N GLY A 70 14.80 -7.41 -4.15
CA GLY A 70 16.16 -7.88 -4.06
C GLY A 70 16.56 -8.72 -5.26
N THR A 71 17.70 -9.42 -5.11
CA THR A 71 18.27 -10.26 -6.15
C THR A 71 18.25 -11.73 -5.70
N VAL A 72 17.79 -12.60 -6.56
CA VAL A 72 17.80 -14.05 -6.33
C VAL A 72 19.25 -14.54 -6.20
N VAL A 73 19.55 -15.24 -5.13
CA VAL A 73 20.86 -15.89 -4.91
C VAL A 73 20.81 -17.39 -5.15
N GLU A 74 19.65 -18.01 -4.88
CA GLU A 74 19.36 -19.42 -5.11
C GLU A 74 17.87 -19.62 -5.34
N SER A 75 17.49 -20.58 -6.18
CA SER A 75 16.10 -20.95 -6.40
C SER A 75 15.95 -22.44 -6.74
N ALA A 76 14.93 -23.08 -6.14
CA ALA A 76 14.47 -24.40 -6.52
C ALA A 76 13.40 -24.35 -7.63
N ASP A 77 12.86 -23.17 -7.96
CA ASP A 77 11.85 -22.97 -9.01
C ASP A 77 12.51 -22.45 -10.30
N ALA A 78 12.27 -23.12 -11.41
CA ALA A 78 12.89 -22.82 -12.71
C ALA A 78 12.52 -21.45 -13.30
N ARG A 79 11.47 -20.80 -12.78
CA ARG A 79 11.07 -19.44 -13.19
C ARG A 79 12.05 -18.36 -12.73
N PHE A 80 12.83 -18.65 -11.68
CA PHE A 80 13.75 -17.69 -11.07
C PHE A 80 15.18 -18.22 -11.12
N ARG A 81 16.12 -17.38 -11.54
CA ARG A 81 17.53 -17.72 -11.67
C ARG A 81 18.37 -16.80 -10.81
N LYS A 82 19.52 -17.28 -10.36
CA LYS A 82 20.51 -16.44 -9.67
C LYS A 82 20.82 -15.19 -10.49
N GLY A 83 20.72 -14.03 -9.85
CA GLY A 83 20.89 -12.71 -10.47
C GLY A 83 19.61 -12.02 -10.88
N ASP A 84 18.47 -12.72 -10.92
CA ASP A 84 17.20 -12.09 -11.25
C ASP A 84 16.78 -11.08 -10.19
N ALA A 85 16.36 -9.89 -10.63
CA ALA A 85 15.72 -8.91 -9.76
C ALA A 85 14.25 -9.29 -9.54
N VAL A 86 13.81 -9.26 -8.29
CA VAL A 86 12.46 -9.72 -7.91
C VAL A 86 11.81 -8.82 -6.86
N ILE A 87 10.49 -8.95 -6.77
CA ILE A 87 9.62 -8.32 -5.79
C ILE A 87 8.84 -9.41 -5.06
N ALA A 88 8.65 -9.27 -3.75
CA ALA A 88 7.67 -10.05 -3.02
C ALA A 88 6.91 -9.13 -2.04
N THR A 89 5.59 -9.17 -2.09
CA THR A 89 4.74 -8.30 -1.27
C THR A 89 3.48 -9.02 -0.83
N SER A 90 3.02 -8.70 0.39
CA SER A 90 1.76 -9.21 0.91
C SER A 90 1.75 -10.72 1.17
N TYR A 91 0.64 -11.44 0.91
CA TYR A 91 0.42 -12.81 1.36
C TYR A 91 0.68 -12.93 2.88
N ASP A 92 1.45 -13.94 3.29
CA ASP A 92 1.85 -14.15 4.70
C ASP A 92 3.20 -13.53 5.05
N ILE A 93 3.87 -12.85 4.11
CA ILE A 93 5.19 -12.24 4.29
C ILE A 93 5.13 -11.21 5.41
N GLY A 94 6.00 -11.35 6.41
CA GLY A 94 6.07 -10.48 7.59
C GLY A 94 4.87 -10.59 8.55
N VAL A 95 4.04 -11.64 8.41
CA VAL A 95 2.81 -11.86 9.20
C VAL A 95 2.77 -13.27 9.79
N ALA A 96 2.85 -14.31 8.97
CA ALA A 96 2.91 -15.73 9.35
C ALA A 96 4.09 -16.45 8.69
N HIS A 97 4.81 -15.77 7.84
CA HIS A 97 6.04 -16.17 7.17
C HIS A 97 7.06 -15.04 7.34
N ASP A 98 8.34 -15.37 7.49
CA ASP A 98 9.41 -14.39 7.64
C ASP A 98 9.45 -13.41 6.46
N GLY A 99 9.62 -12.11 6.77
CA GLY A 99 9.42 -11.02 5.83
C GLY A 99 10.69 -10.29 5.41
N GLY A 100 10.49 -9.07 4.90
CA GLY A 100 11.52 -8.27 4.22
C GLY A 100 12.47 -7.47 5.13
N TYR A 101 12.29 -7.49 6.45
CA TYR A 101 13.19 -6.81 7.36
C TYR A 101 14.36 -7.70 7.79
N ALA A 102 15.05 -8.24 6.80
CA ALA A 102 16.28 -9.01 6.95
C ALA A 102 17.15 -8.89 5.70
N GLU A 103 18.45 -9.15 5.84
CA GLU A 103 19.41 -9.09 4.73
C GLU A 103 19.13 -10.17 3.67
N TYR A 104 18.48 -11.26 4.08
CA TYR A 104 18.01 -12.33 3.19
C TYR A 104 16.58 -12.72 3.53
N ALA A 105 15.86 -13.21 2.54
CA ALA A 105 14.54 -13.80 2.70
C ALA A 105 14.45 -15.11 1.90
N ARG A 106 13.67 -16.06 2.39
CA ARG A 106 13.34 -17.30 1.67
C ARG A 106 11.84 -17.26 1.39
N ILE A 107 11.44 -17.12 0.15
CA ILE A 107 10.05 -16.85 -0.22
C ILE A 107 9.52 -17.99 -1.10
N PRO A 108 8.29 -18.50 -0.83
CA PRO A 108 7.62 -19.41 -1.76
C PRO A 108 7.53 -18.82 -3.16
N ALA A 109 7.91 -19.57 -4.18
CA ALA A 109 7.98 -19.09 -5.56
C ALA A 109 6.63 -18.56 -6.10
N GLY A 110 5.51 -19.04 -5.54
CA GLY A 110 4.17 -18.56 -5.85
C GLY A 110 3.87 -17.14 -5.36
N TRP A 111 4.73 -16.53 -4.54
CA TRP A 111 4.57 -15.17 -4.02
C TRP A 111 5.59 -14.18 -4.63
N VAL A 112 6.52 -14.67 -5.44
CA VAL A 112 7.57 -13.86 -6.05
C VAL A 112 7.12 -13.36 -7.42
N VAL A 113 7.33 -12.09 -7.68
CA VAL A 113 7.08 -11.44 -8.96
C VAL A 113 8.42 -11.04 -9.58
N PRO A 114 8.70 -11.42 -10.83
CA PRO A 114 9.86 -10.90 -11.56
C PRO A 114 9.79 -9.37 -11.64
N MET A 115 10.92 -8.69 -11.51
CA MET A 115 10.98 -7.23 -11.61
C MET A 115 10.44 -6.78 -12.98
N PRO A 116 9.37 -5.96 -13.03
CA PRO A 116 8.84 -5.45 -14.28
C PRO A 116 9.84 -4.54 -14.97
N LYS A 117 9.85 -4.55 -16.30
CA LYS A 117 10.57 -3.53 -17.05
C LYS A 117 10.06 -2.14 -16.63
N GLY A 118 10.99 -1.18 -16.51
CA GLY A 118 10.68 0.19 -16.14
C GLY A 118 10.67 0.46 -14.63
N LEU A 119 10.93 -0.54 -13.78
CA LEU A 119 11.17 -0.36 -12.34
C LEU A 119 12.56 -0.87 -11.96
N ASP A 120 13.16 -0.23 -10.96
CA ASP A 120 14.32 -0.74 -10.24
C ASP A 120 13.93 -1.22 -8.83
N LEU A 121 14.91 -1.75 -8.09
CA LEU A 121 14.67 -2.30 -6.74
C LEU A 121 14.18 -1.23 -5.75
N PHE A 122 14.68 0.00 -5.86
CA PHE A 122 14.24 1.11 -5.02
C PHE A 122 12.80 1.54 -5.37
N GLU A 123 12.52 1.76 -6.66
CA GLU A 123 11.19 2.16 -7.13
C GLU A 123 10.12 1.12 -6.75
N ALA A 124 10.46 -0.17 -6.87
CA ALA A 124 9.58 -1.25 -6.46
C ALA A 124 9.20 -1.16 -4.97
N MET A 125 10.10 -0.74 -4.08
CA MET A 125 9.81 -0.57 -2.65
C MET A 125 9.26 0.81 -2.30
N ALA A 126 9.56 1.83 -3.07
CA ALA A 126 8.84 3.10 -3.01
C ALA A 126 7.34 2.91 -3.31
N LEU A 127 7.00 2.01 -4.22
CA LEU A 127 5.65 1.54 -4.45
C LEU A 127 5.19 0.59 -3.32
N GLY A 128 5.84 -0.55 -3.16
CA GLY A 128 5.50 -1.58 -2.21
C GLY A 128 4.03 -2.01 -2.26
N THR A 129 3.53 -2.55 -1.18
CA THR A 129 2.09 -2.88 -1.02
C THR A 129 1.20 -1.65 -1.24
N ALA A 130 1.62 -0.45 -0.83
CA ALA A 130 0.80 0.76 -0.95
C ALA A 130 0.60 1.18 -2.42
N GLY A 131 1.67 1.20 -3.22
CA GLY A 131 1.59 1.53 -4.64
C GLY A 131 0.86 0.45 -5.44
N TYR A 132 1.14 -0.80 -5.10
CA TYR A 132 0.40 -1.93 -5.67
C TYR A 132 -1.11 -1.81 -5.41
N THR A 133 -1.51 -1.47 -4.17
CA THR A 133 -2.92 -1.28 -3.80
C THR A 133 -3.57 -0.12 -4.56
N ALA A 134 -2.86 1.01 -4.69
CA ALA A 134 -3.34 2.16 -5.47
C ALA A 134 -3.55 1.78 -6.95
N ALA A 135 -2.60 1.08 -7.55
CA ALA A 135 -2.70 0.64 -8.95
C ALA A 135 -3.79 -0.42 -9.15
N LEU A 136 -3.97 -1.35 -8.20
CA LEU A 136 -5.05 -2.33 -8.23
C LEU A 136 -6.43 -1.66 -8.15
N ALA A 137 -6.56 -0.60 -7.34
CA ALA A 137 -7.79 0.19 -7.28
C ALA A 137 -8.08 0.85 -8.63
N VAL A 138 -7.08 1.47 -9.26
CA VAL A 138 -7.22 2.09 -10.59
C VAL A 138 -7.58 1.03 -11.64
N GLU A 139 -6.87 -0.11 -11.68
CA GLU A 139 -7.16 -1.23 -12.58
C GLU A 139 -8.62 -1.68 -12.48
N ARG A 140 -9.12 -1.83 -11.25
CA ARG A 140 -10.52 -2.24 -11.04
C ARG A 140 -11.53 -1.18 -11.44
N MET A 141 -11.26 0.09 -11.12
CA MET A 141 -12.15 1.20 -11.49
C MET A 141 -12.20 1.39 -13.01
N GLU A 142 -11.06 1.25 -13.71
CA GLU A 142 -11.01 1.31 -15.19
C GLU A 142 -11.73 0.11 -15.83
N HIS A 143 -11.63 -1.07 -15.22
CA HIS A 143 -12.39 -2.26 -15.67
C HIS A 143 -13.91 -2.02 -15.58
N GLU A 144 -14.37 -1.28 -14.56
CA GLU A 144 -15.77 -0.86 -14.41
C GLU A 144 -16.11 0.40 -15.23
N GLY A 145 -15.25 0.80 -16.15
CA GLY A 145 -15.51 1.86 -17.12
C GLY A 145 -15.10 3.28 -16.69
N LEU A 146 -14.40 3.47 -15.58
CA LEU A 146 -13.86 4.77 -15.22
C LEU A 146 -12.85 5.27 -16.26
N LYS A 147 -13.05 6.50 -16.72
CA LYS A 147 -12.17 7.19 -17.69
C LYS A 147 -12.00 8.66 -17.27
N PRO A 148 -10.91 9.34 -17.67
CA PRO A 148 -10.71 10.76 -17.36
C PRO A 148 -11.88 11.67 -17.77
N ALA A 149 -12.55 11.35 -18.87
CA ALA A 149 -13.70 12.10 -19.37
C ALA A 149 -14.97 11.97 -18.52
N ASN A 150 -15.06 11.00 -17.60
CA ASN A 150 -16.25 10.82 -16.76
C ASN A 150 -16.38 11.92 -15.69
N GLY A 151 -15.26 12.54 -15.26
CA GLY A 151 -15.28 13.59 -14.26
C GLY A 151 -14.17 13.44 -13.20
N PRO A 152 -14.25 14.22 -12.12
CA PRO A 152 -13.21 14.22 -11.09
C PRO A 152 -13.22 12.95 -10.24
N VAL A 153 -12.03 12.59 -9.76
CA VAL A 153 -11.80 11.48 -8.82
C VAL A 153 -11.34 12.04 -7.49
N ILE A 154 -11.95 11.59 -6.39
CA ILE A 154 -11.50 11.95 -5.04
C ILE A 154 -10.61 10.86 -4.45
N VAL A 155 -9.52 11.28 -3.78
CA VAL A 155 -8.63 10.38 -3.02
C VAL A 155 -8.65 10.82 -1.55
N THR A 156 -9.07 9.94 -0.64
CA THR A 156 -9.05 10.21 0.79
C THR A 156 -7.76 9.75 1.43
N GLY A 157 -7.40 10.33 2.60
CA GLY A 157 -6.12 10.03 3.23
C GLY A 157 -4.94 10.31 2.28
N ALA A 158 -5.07 11.34 1.46
CA ALA A 158 -4.21 11.62 0.31
C ALA A 158 -2.72 11.82 0.66
N THR A 159 -2.38 12.15 1.90
CA THR A 159 -0.99 12.30 2.38
C THR A 159 -0.34 10.99 2.82
N GLY A 160 -1.12 9.90 2.92
CA GLY A 160 -0.60 8.58 3.28
C GLY A 160 0.06 7.85 2.10
N GLY A 161 0.60 6.66 2.35
CA GLY A 161 1.34 5.90 1.33
C GLY A 161 0.51 5.55 0.10
N VAL A 162 -0.67 4.96 0.29
CA VAL A 162 -1.60 4.62 -0.81
C VAL A 162 -2.14 5.90 -1.46
N GLY A 163 -2.60 6.85 -0.63
CA GLY A 163 -3.22 8.09 -1.13
C GLY A 163 -2.29 8.92 -2.00
N SER A 164 -1.04 9.13 -1.59
CA SER A 164 -0.05 9.91 -2.36
C SER A 164 0.25 9.28 -3.72
N ILE A 165 0.41 7.95 -3.76
CA ILE A 165 0.64 7.25 -5.02
C ILE A 165 -0.61 7.26 -5.89
N ALA A 166 -1.81 7.09 -5.31
CA ALA A 166 -3.06 7.18 -6.07
C ALA A 166 -3.25 8.56 -6.71
N VAL A 167 -2.93 9.65 -5.99
CA VAL A 167 -2.96 11.01 -6.53
C VAL A 167 -2.02 11.15 -7.74
N ASP A 168 -0.78 10.67 -7.61
CA ASP A 168 0.20 10.77 -8.70
C ASP A 168 -0.18 9.92 -9.90
N ILE A 169 -0.55 8.64 -9.71
CA ILE A 169 -1.00 7.74 -10.80
C ILE A 169 -2.19 8.34 -11.53
N LEU A 170 -3.26 8.69 -10.82
CA LEU A 170 -4.48 9.23 -11.44
C LEU A 170 -4.20 10.53 -12.19
N SER A 171 -3.41 11.44 -11.61
CA SER A 171 -2.99 12.67 -12.29
C SER A 171 -2.16 12.36 -13.54
N ALA A 172 -1.24 11.39 -13.48
CA ALA A 172 -0.42 10.98 -14.63
C ALA A 172 -1.26 10.37 -15.76
N CYS A 173 -2.36 9.69 -15.42
CA CYS A 173 -3.33 9.12 -16.35
C CYS A 173 -4.36 10.15 -16.87
N GLY A 174 -4.24 11.42 -16.50
CA GLY A 174 -5.10 12.50 -17.00
C GLY A 174 -6.42 12.70 -16.23
N TYR A 175 -6.59 12.05 -15.08
CA TYR A 175 -7.75 12.31 -14.22
C TYR A 175 -7.61 13.65 -13.49
N ARG A 176 -8.72 14.36 -13.30
CA ARG A 176 -8.79 15.51 -12.39
C ARG A 176 -8.95 14.99 -10.96
N VAL A 177 -7.90 15.12 -10.15
CA VAL A 177 -7.84 14.56 -8.81
C VAL A 177 -8.13 15.59 -7.73
N ALA A 178 -9.12 15.32 -6.87
CA ALA A 178 -9.35 16.03 -5.62
C ALA A 178 -8.73 15.21 -4.46
N ALA A 179 -7.81 15.82 -3.72
CA ALA A 179 -7.12 15.18 -2.61
C ALA A 179 -7.74 15.59 -1.28
N LEU A 180 -8.37 14.66 -0.56
CA LEU A 180 -8.94 14.91 0.78
C LEU A 180 -7.91 14.57 1.86
N THR A 181 -7.59 15.55 2.70
CA THR A 181 -6.63 15.42 3.79
C THR A 181 -7.10 16.05 5.10
N GLY A 182 -6.64 15.54 6.24
CA GLY A 182 -6.77 16.21 7.53
C GLY A 182 -5.56 17.09 7.89
N LYS A 183 -4.56 17.18 6.99
CA LYS A 183 -3.28 17.88 7.23
C LYS A 183 -3.18 19.09 6.31
N GLU A 184 -3.62 20.25 6.78
CA GLU A 184 -3.60 21.50 5.99
C GLU A 184 -2.20 21.88 5.50
N ALA A 185 -1.19 21.70 6.36
CA ALA A 185 0.22 21.98 6.04
C ALA A 185 0.77 21.16 4.87
N GLU A 186 0.08 20.09 4.45
CA GLU A 186 0.49 19.23 3.33
C GLU A 186 -0.17 19.62 1.99
N SER A 187 -0.93 20.71 1.95
CA SER A 187 -1.64 21.13 0.73
C SER A 187 -0.72 21.34 -0.46
N ASP A 188 0.41 22.00 -0.26
CA ASP A 188 1.39 22.24 -1.35
C ASP A 188 2.06 20.94 -1.82
N TYR A 189 2.29 20.00 -0.90
CA TYR A 189 2.78 18.68 -1.27
C TYR A 189 1.78 17.96 -2.18
N LEU A 190 0.50 17.95 -1.81
CA LEU A 190 -0.55 17.29 -2.61
C LEU A 190 -0.67 17.90 -4.01
N LYS A 191 -0.59 19.23 -4.12
CA LYS A 191 -0.55 19.91 -5.43
C LYS A 191 0.68 19.50 -6.24
N ARG A 192 1.87 19.47 -5.63
CA ARG A 192 3.10 19.04 -6.31
C ARG A 192 3.04 17.60 -6.83
N ILE A 193 2.37 16.68 -6.13
CA ILE A 193 2.22 15.30 -6.59
C ILE A 193 1.01 15.10 -7.54
N GLY A 194 0.31 16.17 -7.93
CA GLY A 194 -0.66 16.15 -9.03
C GLY A 194 -2.12 16.37 -8.63
N ALA A 195 -2.43 16.71 -7.38
CA ALA A 195 -3.79 17.08 -7.02
C ALA A 195 -4.21 18.39 -7.72
N ALA A 196 -5.32 18.35 -8.46
CA ALA A 196 -5.93 19.53 -9.06
C ALA A 196 -6.66 20.38 -8.01
N GLU A 197 -7.12 19.74 -6.94
CA GLU A 197 -7.82 20.36 -5.83
C GLU A 197 -7.42 19.69 -4.51
N VAL A 198 -7.29 20.48 -3.45
CA VAL A 198 -7.05 19.96 -2.10
C VAL A 198 -8.21 20.36 -1.22
N MET A 199 -8.82 19.36 -0.59
CA MET A 199 -9.95 19.52 0.32
C MET A 199 -9.52 19.17 1.74
N LEU A 200 -9.91 19.98 2.72
CA LEU A 200 -9.69 19.67 4.12
C LEU A 200 -10.84 18.85 4.67
N ARG A 201 -10.54 17.76 5.38
CA ARG A 201 -11.58 16.94 6.03
C ARG A 201 -12.41 17.77 7.02
N SER A 202 -11.82 18.76 7.67
CA SER A 202 -12.50 19.67 8.60
C SER A 202 -13.53 20.57 7.93
N SER A 203 -13.50 20.73 6.61
CA SER A 203 -14.49 21.49 5.86
C SER A 203 -15.73 20.68 5.47
N LEU A 204 -15.74 19.38 5.72
CA LEU A 204 -16.88 18.50 5.42
C LEU A 204 -17.88 18.52 6.59
N ASP A 205 -19.16 18.78 6.31
CA ASP A 205 -20.22 18.51 7.26
C ASP A 205 -20.64 17.04 7.20
N LEU A 206 -20.10 16.26 8.12
CA LEU A 206 -20.40 14.83 8.26
C LEU A 206 -21.45 14.56 9.36
N SER A 207 -22.02 15.60 9.99
CA SER A 207 -23.01 15.43 11.07
C SER A 207 -24.35 14.87 10.56
N ARG A 208 -24.67 15.12 9.29
CA ARG A 208 -25.90 14.64 8.64
C ARG A 208 -25.65 14.26 7.19
N ILE A 209 -25.22 13.03 6.97
CA ILE A 209 -25.00 12.49 5.63
C ILE A 209 -26.36 12.13 5.01
N LYS A 210 -26.68 12.74 3.87
CA LYS A 210 -27.90 12.43 3.14
C LYS A 210 -27.77 11.09 2.42
N PRO A 211 -28.86 10.34 2.22
CA PRO A 211 -28.83 9.12 1.39
C PRO A 211 -28.32 9.34 -0.04
N LEU A 212 -28.67 10.50 -0.64
CA LEU A 212 -28.13 11.04 -1.88
C LEU A 212 -27.92 12.55 -1.72
N ASP A 213 -26.76 13.03 -2.13
CA ASP A 213 -26.42 14.44 -2.18
C ASP A 213 -26.03 14.85 -3.60
N LYS A 214 -25.61 16.10 -3.79
CA LYS A 214 -25.16 16.63 -5.09
C LYS A 214 -24.03 15.74 -5.65
N ALA A 215 -24.26 15.18 -6.82
CA ALA A 215 -23.27 14.35 -7.51
C ALA A 215 -22.02 15.16 -7.85
N ALA A 216 -20.86 14.66 -7.45
CA ALA A 216 -19.57 15.32 -7.61
C ALA A 216 -18.50 14.40 -8.23
N TRP A 217 -18.43 13.14 -7.84
CA TRP A 217 -17.28 12.28 -8.11
C TRP A 217 -17.61 11.17 -9.11
N ALA A 218 -16.83 11.07 -10.20
CA ALA A 218 -16.89 9.95 -11.13
C ALA A 218 -16.15 8.71 -10.59
N GLY A 219 -15.11 8.94 -9.77
CA GLY A 219 -14.36 7.88 -9.10
C GLY A 219 -13.95 8.27 -7.69
N ALA A 220 -13.65 7.29 -6.85
CA ALA A 220 -13.10 7.52 -5.52
C ALA A 220 -12.13 6.42 -5.11
N VAL A 221 -11.02 6.81 -4.47
CA VAL A 221 -10.08 5.92 -3.80
C VAL A 221 -10.13 6.22 -2.31
N ASP A 222 -10.78 5.34 -1.55
CA ASP A 222 -10.99 5.58 -0.13
C ASP A 222 -10.05 4.76 0.76
N ASN A 223 -9.29 5.49 1.59
CA ASN A 223 -8.35 4.96 2.58
C ASN A 223 -8.86 5.14 4.02
N LEU A 224 -9.99 5.78 4.24
CA LEU A 224 -10.46 6.21 5.56
C LEU A 224 -11.58 5.34 6.12
N GLY A 225 -12.55 4.94 5.29
CA GLY A 225 -13.78 4.33 5.79
C GLY A 225 -14.68 5.32 6.55
N GLY A 226 -15.61 4.80 7.34
CA GLY A 226 -16.46 5.58 8.22
C GLY A 226 -17.38 6.56 7.50
N ASP A 227 -17.65 7.68 8.16
CA ASP A 227 -18.56 8.72 7.66
C ASP A 227 -18.04 9.38 6.37
N VAL A 228 -16.71 9.44 6.18
CA VAL A 228 -16.13 9.94 4.92
C VAL A 228 -16.50 9.03 3.76
N LEU A 229 -16.40 7.71 3.91
CA LEU A 229 -16.81 6.75 2.89
C LEU A 229 -18.32 6.86 2.62
N SER A 230 -19.14 7.04 3.67
CA SER A 230 -20.59 7.22 3.55
C SER A 230 -20.95 8.50 2.78
N TRP A 231 -20.25 9.59 3.07
CA TRP A 231 -20.40 10.86 2.34
C TRP A 231 -20.00 10.71 0.87
N ILE A 232 -18.87 10.06 0.59
CA ILE A 232 -18.43 9.80 -0.80
C ILE A 232 -19.51 9.01 -1.54
N ALA A 233 -20.02 7.92 -0.98
CA ALA A 233 -21.05 7.11 -1.61
C ALA A 233 -22.28 7.94 -1.99
N SER A 234 -22.71 8.86 -1.09
CA SER A 234 -23.85 9.74 -1.34
C SER A 234 -23.61 10.81 -2.42
N THR A 235 -22.33 11.14 -2.71
CA THR A 235 -21.92 12.19 -3.65
C THR A 235 -21.35 11.65 -4.95
N MET A 236 -21.37 10.33 -5.18
CA MET A 236 -20.97 9.73 -6.45
C MET A 236 -21.89 10.12 -7.61
N GLN A 237 -21.32 10.27 -8.79
CA GLN A 237 -22.06 10.46 -10.05
C GLN A 237 -22.73 9.16 -10.50
N VAL A 238 -23.63 9.27 -11.47
CA VAL A 238 -24.23 8.10 -12.13
C VAL A 238 -23.15 7.25 -12.79
N GLY A 239 -23.15 5.94 -12.52
CA GLY A 239 -22.15 5.00 -13.00
C GLY A 239 -20.76 5.18 -12.34
N GLY A 240 -20.66 5.96 -11.26
CA GLY A 240 -19.40 6.18 -10.58
C GLY A 240 -18.83 4.94 -9.89
N THR A 241 -17.50 4.88 -9.74
CA THR A 241 -16.78 3.75 -9.13
C THR A 241 -16.07 4.17 -7.85
N LEU A 242 -16.27 3.43 -6.77
CA LEU A 242 -15.72 3.70 -5.45
C LEU A 242 -14.86 2.52 -4.99
N ALA A 243 -13.54 2.69 -4.98
CA ALA A 243 -12.59 1.70 -4.46
C ALA A 243 -12.40 1.88 -2.94
N SER A 244 -12.86 0.92 -2.15
CA SER A 244 -12.66 0.86 -0.71
C SER A 244 -11.41 0.06 -0.39
N ILE A 245 -10.42 0.72 0.23
CA ILE A 245 -9.08 0.18 0.46
C ILE A 245 -8.76 0.09 1.95
N GLY A 246 -9.08 1.16 2.70
CA GLY A 246 -8.61 1.32 4.06
C GLY A 246 -9.69 1.67 5.07
N LEU A 247 -9.30 1.63 6.33
CA LEU A 247 -10.17 1.87 7.50
C LEU A 247 -9.48 2.80 8.52
N ALA A 248 -8.67 3.74 8.03
CA ALA A 248 -7.83 4.57 8.89
C ALA A 248 -8.63 5.49 9.85
N ALA A 249 -9.86 5.84 9.50
CA ALA A 249 -10.78 6.57 10.39
C ALA A 249 -11.78 5.63 11.09
N SER A 250 -12.35 4.66 10.36
CA SER A 250 -13.31 3.69 10.92
C SER A 250 -13.44 2.47 10.00
N HIS A 251 -13.80 1.33 10.59
CA HIS A 251 -14.16 0.11 9.87
C HIS A 251 -15.65 0.03 9.51
N THR A 252 -16.46 0.98 9.97
CA THR A 252 -17.90 1.01 9.69
C THR A 252 -18.21 1.72 8.37
N PHE A 253 -19.31 1.36 7.74
CA PHE A 253 -19.84 1.99 6.54
C PHE A 253 -21.35 2.10 6.66
N ASN A 254 -21.85 3.29 7.00
CA ASN A 254 -23.27 3.58 7.17
C ASN A 254 -23.80 4.26 5.91
N THR A 255 -24.58 3.54 5.11
CA THR A 255 -25.17 4.06 3.88
C THR A 255 -26.54 3.46 3.62
N THR A 256 -27.22 3.94 2.60
CA THR A 256 -28.46 3.36 2.08
C THR A 256 -28.18 2.66 0.75
N VAL A 257 -29.14 1.92 0.24
CA VAL A 257 -29.04 1.31 -1.10
C VAL A 257 -29.16 2.34 -2.25
N MET A 258 -29.56 3.58 -1.94
CA MET A 258 -29.91 4.58 -2.97
C MET A 258 -28.75 4.94 -3.92
N PRO A 259 -27.50 5.14 -3.48
CA PRO A 259 -26.38 5.36 -4.41
C PRO A 259 -26.25 4.24 -5.43
N PHE A 260 -26.47 3.00 -5.01
CA PHE A 260 -26.28 1.82 -5.83
C PHE A 260 -27.43 1.62 -6.83
N ILE A 261 -28.69 1.70 -6.37
CA ILE A 261 -29.84 1.42 -7.26
C ILE A 261 -30.27 2.63 -8.10
N LEU A 262 -30.07 3.88 -7.63
CA LEU A 262 -30.52 5.09 -8.34
C LEU A 262 -29.41 5.74 -9.18
N ARG A 263 -28.15 5.48 -8.84
CA ARG A 263 -26.99 5.99 -9.61
C ARG A 263 -26.10 4.90 -10.19
N GLY A 264 -26.37 3.64 -9.92
CA GLY A 264 -25.54 2.53 -10.41
C GLY A 264 -24.10 2.61 -9.93
N VAL A 265 -23.86 3.10 -8.71
CA VAL A 265 -22.51 3.21 -8.15
C VAL A 265 -21.95 1.81 -7.90
N SER A 266 -20.73 1.55 -8.37
CA SER A 266 -19.99 0.33 -8.06
C SER A 266 -19.10 0.54 -6.83
N LEU A 267 -19.32 -0.24 -5.77
CA LEU A 267 -18.44 -0.32 -4.61
C LEU A 267 -17.47 -1.48 -4.79
N LEU A 268 -16.18 -1.18 -4.93
CA LEU A 268 -15.12 -2.13 -5.23
C LEU A 268 -14.24 -2.34 -4.00
N GLY A 269 -14.32 -3.51 -3.37
CA GLY A 269 -13.35 -3.90 -2.34
C GLY A 269 -11.98 -4.15 -2.96
N VAL A 270 -10.90 -3.71 -2.34
CA VAL A 270 -9.52 -3.88 -2.85
C VAL A 270 -8.73 -4.72 -1.88
N ASP A 271 -8.67 -6.03 -2.11
CA ASP A 271 -7.77 -6.96 -1.39
C ASP A 271 -6.45 -7.09 -2.14
N SER A 272 -5.44 -6.35 -1.68
CA SER A 272 -4.08 -6.43 -2.22
C SER A 272 -3.26 -7.58 -1.62
N VAL A 273 -3.77 -8.26 -0.58
CA VAL A 273 -3.06 -9.33 0.12
C VAL A 273 -3.19 -10.64 -0.64
N ASN A 274 -4.42 -11.03 -1.00
CA ASN A 274 -4.72 -12.33 -1.60
C ASN A 274 -4.99 -12.24 -3.12
N THR A 275 -4.54 -11.18 -3.77
CA THR A 275 -4.70 -11.02 -5.23
C THR A 275 -4.09 -12.22 -5.96
N PRO A 276 -4.83 -12.90 -6.86
CA PRO A 276 -4.28 -13.97 -7.70
C PRO A 276 -3.06 -13.52 -8.49
N MET A 277 -2.05 -14.39 -8.63
CA MET A 277 -0.74 -14.04 -9.23
C MET A 277 -0.87 -13.45 -10.64
N ALA A 278 -1.76 -13.96 -11.48
CA ALA A 278 -1.96 -13.43 -12.84
C ALA A 278 -2.37 -11.93 -12.83
N LEU A 279 -3.28 -11.53 -11.92
CA LEU A 279 -3.68 -10.14 -11.76
C LEU A 279 -2.56 -9.34 -11.07
N ARG A 280 -1.85 -9.93 -10.10
CA ARG A 280 -0.71 -9.30 -9.41
C ARG A 280 0.38 -8.91 -10.40
N GLU A 281 0.81 -9.83 -11.26
CA GLU A 281 1.79 -9.55 -12.30
C GLU A 281 1.30 -8.51 -13.32
N LYS A 282 0.01 -8.56 -13.70
CA LYS A 282 -0.59 -7.54 -14.58
C LYS A 282 -0.45 -6.14 -13.97
N VAL A 283 -0.83 -5.98 -12.70
CA VAL A 283 -0.77 -4.69 -12.00
C VAL A 283 0.68 -4.22 -11.83
N TRP A 284 1.62 -5.11 -11.48
CA TRP A 284 3.04 -4.75 -11.40
C TRP A 284 3.62 -4.34 -12.76
N ARG A 285 3.24 -5.00 -13.87
CA ARG A 285 3.63 -4.57 -15.23
C ARG A 285 3.08 -3.18 -15.55
N ARG A 286 1.85 -2.87 -15.18
CA ARG A 286 1.24 -1.54 -15.34
C ARG A 286 1.99 -0.48 -14.51
N LEU A 287 2.40 -0.80 -13.29
CA LEU A 287 3.24 0.08 -12.46
C LEU A 287 4.62 0.35 -13.07
N GLY A 288 5.14 -0.55 -13.90
CA GLY A 288 6.36 -0.33 -14.70
C GLY A 288 6.12 0.40 -16.02
N SER A 289 4.87 0.71 -16.38
CA SER A 289 4.52 1.28 -17.69
C SER A 289 3.49 2.42 -17.60
N ASP A 290 2.24 2.15 -17.90
CA ASP A 290 1.17 3.16 -18.03
C ASP A 290 0.68 3.73 -16.68
N LEU A 291 0.77 2.96 -15.60
CA LEU A 291 0.48 3.41 -14.24
C LEU A 291 1.75 3.81 -13.45
N LYS A 292 2.90 4.02 -14.11
CA LYS A 292 4.11 4.43 -13.40
C LYS A 292 3.93 5.85 -12.83
N PRO A 293 4.04 6.05 -11.49
CA PRO A 293 4.01 7.38 -10.89
C PRO A 293 5.14 8.25 -11.43
N ARG A 294 4.84 9.52 -11.72
CA ARG A 294 5.83 10.46 -12.27
C ARG A 294 6.65 11.17 -11.19
N ARG A 295 6.16 11.18 -9.95
CA ARG A 295 6.72 11.97 -8.84
C ARG A 295 7.12 11.10 -7.65
N LEU A 296 7.41 9.83 -7.91
CA LEU A 296 7.73 8.83 -6.89
C LEU A 296 8.87 9.26 -5.97
N GLN A 297 9.90 9.93 -6.53
CA GLN A 297 11.03 10.50 -5.76
C GLN A 297 10.60 11.60 -4.76
N SER A 298 9.50 12.31 -5.04
CA SER A 298 8.95 13.31 -4.13
C SER A 298 8.03 12.70 -3.06
N ILE A 299 7.57 11.47 -3.28
CA ILE A 299 6.67 10.74 -2.39
C ILE A 299 7.45 9.87 -1.40
N ALA A 300 8.57 9.28 -1.83
CA ALA A 300 9.34 8.33 -1.06
C ALA A 300 10.53 8.99 -0.33
N THR A 301 10.74 8.59 0.91
CA THR A 301 11.95 8.88 1.71
C THR A 301 12.67 7.57 2.01
N THR A 302 14.00 7.60 2.02
CA THR A 302 14.84 6.45 2.37
C THR A 302 15.35 6.57 3.80
N VAL A 303 15.34 5.46 4.52
CA VAL A 303 15.95 5.31 5.85
C VAL A 303 16.89 4.11 5.85
N ASN A 304 17.86 4.09 6.75
CA ASN A 304 18.69 2.91 6.95
C ASN A 304 17.92 1.85 7.76
N PHE A 305 18.32 0.60 7.63
CA PHE A 305 17.71 -0.51 8.35
C PHE A 305 17.69 -0.30 9.87
N ALA A 306 18.76 0.25 10.42
CA ALA A 306 18.87 0.55 11.86
C ALA A 306 17.84 1.58 12.37
N ASP A 307 17.32 2.44 11.49
CA ASP A 307 16.38 3.51 11.85
C ASP A 307 14.93 3.04 11.95
N LEU A 308 14.68 1.78 11.60
CA LEU A 308 13.33 1.20 11.46
C LEU A 308 12.42 1.41 12.70
N PRO A 309 12.87 1.20 13.96
CA PRO A 309 12.03 1.43 15.14
C PRO A 309 11.51 2.86 15.25
N GLY A 310 12.35 3.87 14.96
CA GLY A 310 11.95 5.27 14.97
C GLY A 310 10.92 5.62 13.88
N VAL A 311 10.94 4.91 12.75
CA VAL A 311 9.92 5.05 11.70
C VAL A 311 8.55 4.53 12.18
N PHE A 312 8.52 3.40 12.88
CA PHE A 312 7.28 2.87 13.43
C PHE A 312 6.63 3.85 14.41
N GLU A 313 7.43 4.44 15.31
CA GLU A 313 6.93 5.43 16.27
C GLU A 313 6.31 6.65 15.57
N LYS A 314 7.01 7.20 14.56
CA LYS A 314 6.50 8.34 13.77
C LYS A 314 5.20 7.97 13.02
N LEU A 315 5.14 6.76 12.47
CA LEU A 315 3.97 6.29 11.74
C LEU A 315 2.75 6.13 12.65
N MET A 316 2.94 5.58 13.86
CA MET A 316 1.89 5.45 14.87
C MET A 316 1.36 6.81 15.34
N LYS A 317 2.18 7.86 15.30
CA LYS A 317 1.81 9.26 15.61
C LYS A 317 1.25 10.01 14.40
N ALA A 318 1.00 9.35 13.26
CA ALA A 318 0.58 9.96 12.00
C ALA A 318 1.52 11.08 11.47
N GLN A 319 2.80 11.02 11.83
CA GLN A 319 3.82 12.02 11.46
C GLN A 319 4.55 11.68 10.15
N VAL A 320 4.21 10.56 9.51
CA VAL A 320 4.78 10.17 8.23
C VAL A 320 3.91 10.69 7.09
N ARG A 321 4.56 11.11 6.00
CA ARG A 321 3.97 11.49 4.73
C ARG A 321 4.52 10.59 3.62
N GLY A 322 3.66 10.22 2.65
CA GLY A 322 4.07 9.40 1.51
C GLY A 322 4.57 8.02 1.91
N ARG A 323 5.73 7.65 1.38
CA ARG A 323 6.33 6.32 1.54
C ARG A 323 7.66 6.38 2.28
N THR A 324 7.94 5.35 3.05
CA THR A 324 9.26 5.12 3.64
C THR A 324 9.84 3.83 3.05
N VAL A 325 10.97 3.96 2.38
CA VAL A 325 11.79 2.85 1.86
C VAL A 325 12.90 2.58 2.86
N VAL A 326 13.10 1.31 3.18
CA VAL A 326 14.17 0.86 4.09
C VAL A 326 15.29 0.27 3.24
N LYS A 327 16.47 0.88 3.29
CA LYS A 327 17.67 0.30 2.68
C LYS A 327 18.20 -0.78 3.62
N ILE A 328 18.17 -2.04 3.17
CA ILE A 328 18.58 -3.20 3.97
C ILE A 328 20.09 -3.46 3.78
N ALA A 329 20.58 -3.45 2.54
CA ALA A 329 21.98 -3.70 2.20
C ALA A 329 22.54 -2.68 1.21
#